data_d2172a34e1a45eb9eba1792efd241391
#
_entry.id   d2172a34e1a45eb9eba1792efd241391
#
_cell.length_a   1.000
_cell.length_b   1.000
_cell.length_c   1.000
_cell.angle_alpha   90.00
_cell.angle_beta   90.00
_cell.angle_gamma   90.00
#
_symmetry.space_group_name_H-M   'P 1'
#
loop_
_entity.id
_entity.type
_entity.pdbx_description
1 polymer ?
#
loop_
_entity_poly.entity_id
_entity_poly.type
_entity_poly.pdbx_seq_one_letter_code
_entity_poly.pdbx_strand_id
1 'polypeptide(L)'
;MNTAIQNRNESYINLRLSKRMAETYLVIEEFGPITPQQALKHFPDNRPINTVQSRFTDLHERGYIKMVMSWNNEKTGQPNTVYEIMSLNEKMDYTIAAAQSWTDRIKELENDYRLPTLSEETREIIKKEIKKYKSKLKNLINI
;
A
#
# COMPACT_ATOMS: atom_id res chain seq x y z
N MET A 1 16.11 15.59 -14.31
CA MET A 1 15.93 14.16 -13.96
C MET A 1 16.46 13.29 -15.09
N ASN A 2 17.18 12.24 -14.78
CA ASN A 2 17.76 11.35 -15.80
C ASN A 2 16.65 10.51 -16.44
N THR A 3 16.48 10.66 -17.77
CA THR A 3 15.45 9.97 -18.56
C THR A 3 15.57 8.44 -18.47
N ALA A 4 16.79 7.90 -18.39
CA ALA A 4 17.03 6.46 -18.27
C ALA A 4 16.53 5.89 -16.94
N ILE A 5 16.69 6.62 -15.84
CA ILE A 5 16.19 6.24 -14.52
C ILE A 5 14.67 6.31 -14.51
N GLN A 6 14.11 7.35 -15.11
CA GLN A 6 12.65 7.54 -15.23
C GLN A 6 12.01 6.39 -16.01
N ASN A 7 12.57 6.05 -17.16
CA ASN A 7 12.07 4.94 -17.99
C ASN A 7 12.17 3.59 -17.27
N ARG A 8 13.24 3.37 -16.52
CA ARG A 8 13.42 2.16 -15.72
C ARG A 8 12.35 2.05 -14.63
N ASN A 9 12.06 3.15 -13.93
CA ASN A 9 11.04 3.19 -12.90
C ASN A 9 9.65 2.95 -13.48
N GLU A 10 9.33 3.54 -14.62
CA GLU A 10 8.07 3.33 -15.31
C GLU A 10 7.88 1.87 -15.71
N SER A 11 8.90 1.25 -16.30
CA SER A 11 8.87 -0.17 -16.67
C SER A 11 8.68 -1.07 -15.46
N TYR A 12 9.37 -0.81 -14.36
CA TYR A 12 9.25 -1.54 -13.11
C TYR A 12 7.83 -1.43 -12.54
N ILE A 13 7.29 -0.24 -12.51
CA ILE A 13 5.96 0.04 -11.99
C ILE A 13 4.88 -0.67 -12.83
N ASN A 14 4.98 -0.58 -14.15
CA ASN A 14 4.03 -1.21 -15.07
C ASN A 14 4.00 -2.74 -14.94
N LEU A 15 5.12 -3.36 -14.58
CA LEU A 15 5.20 -4.81 -14.35
C LEU A 15 4.59 -5.25 -13.03
N ARG A 16 4.48 -4.35 -12.04
CA ARG A 16 4.13 -4.71 -10.65
C ARG A 16 2.80 -4.15 -10.19
N LEU A 17 2.32 -3.11 -10.84
CA LEU A 17 1.10 -2.42 -10.46
C LEU A 17 0.04 -2.53 -11.54
N SER A 18 -1.21 -2.48 -11.14
CA SER A 18 -2.30 -2.30 -12.11
C SER A 18 -2.13 -0.95 -12.82
N LYS A 19 -2.75 -0.82 -13.98
CA LYS A 19 -2.69 0.43 -14.76
C LYS A 19 -3.10 1.65 -13.93
N ARG A 20 -4.18 1.54 -13.16
CA ARG A 20 -4.69 2.64 -12.32
C ARG A 20 -3.72 3.01 -11.20
N MET A 21 -3.12 2.03 -10.57
CA MET A 21 -2.12 2.26 -9.52
C MET A 21 -0.85 2.89 -10.10
N ALA A 22 -0.41 2.43 -11.25
CA ALA A 22 0.76 2.99 -11.95
C ALA A 22 0.52 4.46 -12.33
N GLU A 23 -0.65 4.78 -12.86
CA GLU A 23 -1.03 6.16 -13.18
C GLU A 23 -0.99 7.05 -11.92
N THR A 24 -1.54 6.58 -10.83
CA THR A 24 -1.56 7.32 -9.56
C THR A 24 -0.13 7.51 -9.01
N TYR A 25 0.68 6.47 -9.05
CA TYR A 25 2.09 6.56 -8.64
C TYR A 25 2.84 7.63 -9.44
N LEU A 26 2.66 7.67 -10.75
CA LEU A 26 3.33 8.65 -11.62
C LEU A 26 2.91 10.10 -11.31
N VAL A 27 1.64 10.30 -10.95
CA VAL A 27 1.17 11.62 -10.50
C VAL A 27 1.87 12.03 -9.20
N ILE A 28 1.99 11.12 -8.24
CA ILE A 28 2.67 11.40 -6.96
C ILE A 28 4.16 11.67 -7.20
N GLU A 29 4.79 10.92 -8.08
CA GLU A 29 6.20 11.11 -8.43
C GLU A 29 6.45 12.51 -9.02
N GLU A 30 5.59 12.93 -9.93
CA GLU A 30 5.77 14.20 -10.64
C GLU A 30 5.39 15.42 -9.80
N PHE A 31 4.30 15.33 -9.04
CA PHE A 31 3.70 16.47 -8.34
C PHE A 31 3.81 16.42 -6.82
N GLY A 32 4.29 15.30 -6.27
CA GLY A 32 4.37 15.16 -4.82
C GLY A 32 5.44 16.01 -4.14
N PRO A 33 5.34 16.20 -2.83
CA PRO A 33 4.31 15.67 -1.92
C PRO A 33 2.91 16.21 -2.22
N ILE A 34 1.91 15.36 -2.14
CA ILE A 34 0.56 15.71 -2.60
C ILE A 34 -0.53 14.94 -1.83
N THR A 35 -1.71 15.56 -1.67
CA THR A 35 -2.90 14.89 -1.16
C THR A 35 -3.67 14.22 -2.30
N PRO A 36 -4.53 13.22 -1.99
CA PRO A 36 -5.42 12.66 -3.01
C PRO A 36 -6.29 13.70 -3.71
N GLN A 37 -6.77 14.68 -2.96
CA GLN A 37 -7.59 15.77 -3.50
C GLN A 37 -6.83 16.62 -4.52
N GLN A 38 -5.58 16.96 -4.21
CA GLN A 38 -4.72 17.70 -5.13
C GLN A 38 -4.38 16.86 -6.36
N ALA A 39 -4.15 15.56 -6.17
CA ALA A 39 -3.83 14.64 -7.26
C ALA A 39 -4.98 14.51 -8.27
N LEU A 40 -6.22 14.62 -7.81
CA LEU A 40 -7.40 14.48 -8.66
C LEU A 40 -7.35 15.39 -9.89
N LYS A 41 -6.78 16.58 -9.76
CA LYS A 41 -6.66 17.57 -10.83
C LYS A 41 -5.71 17.15 -11.97
N HIS A 42 -4.83 16.21 -11.70
CA HIS A 42 -3.78 15.80 -12.64
C HIS A 42 -4.15 14.57 -13.46
N PHE A 43 -5.33 14.02 -13.24
CA PHE A 43 -5.84 12.92 -14.07
C PHE A 43 -6.65 13.47 -15.23
N PRO A 44 -6.53 12.88 -16.43
CA PRO A 44 -7.21 13.38 -17.62
C PRO A 44 -8.71 13.11 -17.65
N ASP A 45 -9.18 12.18 -16.83
CA ASP A 45 -10.59 11.79 -16.75
C ASP A 45 -11.25 12.34 -15.47
N ASN A 46 -12.58 12.33 -15.47
CA ASN A 46 -13.39 12.75 -14.32
C ASN A 46 -13.62 11.57 -13.38
N ARG A 47 -12.56 11.08 -12.73
CA ARG A 47 -12.72 9.99 -11.78
C ARG A 47 -13.16 10.50 -10.41
N PRO A 48 -13.98 9.71 -9.67
CA PRO A 48 -14.39 10.08 -8.32
C PRO A 48 -13.20 10.15 -7.35
N ILE A 49 -13.26 11.06 -6.39
CA ILE A 49 -12.22 11.19 -5.36
C ILE A 49 -12.01 9.89 -4.58
N ASN A 50 -13.05 9.12 -4.34
CA ASN A 50 -12.97 7.83 -3.64
C ASN A 50 -12.04 6.85 -4.36
N THR A 51 -12.06 6.85 -5.68
CA THR A 51 -11.17 6.02 -6.51
C THR A 51 -9.71 6.42 -6.30
N VAL A 52 -9.43 7.73 -6.29
CA VAL A 52 -8.08 8.25 -6.07
C VAL A 52 -7.60 7.91 -4.66
N GLN A 53 -8.41 8.15 -3.64
CA GLN A 53 -8.09 7.81 -2.24
C GLN A 53 -7.78 6.32 -2.08
N SER A 54 -8.57 5.46 -2.70
CA SER A 54 -8.38 4.01 -2.67
C SER A 54 -7.02 3.62 -3.27
N ARG A 55 -6.61 4.25 -4.38
CA ARG A 55 -5.31 3.97 -5.00
C ARG A 55 -4.14 4.47 -4.15
N PHE A 56 -4.29 5.60 -3.47
CA PHE A 56 -3.29 6.09 -2.51
C PHE A 56 -3.13 5.10 -1.36
N THR A 57 -4.24 4.61 -0.80
CA THR A 57 -4.23 3.61 0.26
C THR A 57 -3.53 2.33 -0.19
N ASP A 58 -3.85 1.82 -1.38
CA ASP A 58 -3.22 0.63 -1.96
C ASP A 58 -1.71 0.81 -2.13
N LEU A 59 -1.28 1.96 -2.66
CA LEU A 59 0.14 2.26 -2.84
C LEU A 59 0.87 2.38 -1.50
N HIS A 60 0.22 2.99 -0.51
CA HIS A 60 0.78 3.11 0.83
C HIS A 60 0.95 1.74 1.50
N GLU A 61 -0.07 0.89 1.43
CA GLU A 61 -0.03 -0.46 2.00
C GLU A 61 1.05 -1.34 1.35
N ARG A 62 1.30 -1.13 0.06
CA ARG A 62 2.33 -1.87 -0.67
C ARG A 62 3.73 -1.28 -0.55
N GLY A 63 3.89 -0.17 0.17
CA GLY A 63 5.19 0.45 0.41
C GLY A 63 5.76 1.23 -0.76
N TYR A 64 4.92 1.76 -1.62
CA TYR A 64 5.36 2.62 -2.74
C TYR A 64 5.39 4.10 -2.37
N ILE A 65 4.51 4.51 -1.46
CA ILE A 65 4.42 5.90 -1.00
C ILE A 65 4.40 5.93 0.52
N LYS A 66 4.77 7.08 1.10
CA LYS A 66 4.77 7.30 2.54
C LYS A 66 3.97 8.55 2.89
N MET A 67 3.43 8.56 4.11
CA MET A 67 2.78 9.74 4.66
C MET A 67 3.83 10.74 5.11
N VAL A 68 3.68 12.00 4.68
CA VAL A 68 4.55 13.10 5.09
C VAL A 68 3.95 13.84 6.27
N MET A 69 2.68 14.18 6.18
CA MET A 69 1.94 14.84 7.23
C MET A 69 0.44 14.59 7.05
N SER A 70 -0.30 14.77 8.13
CA SER A 70 -1.75 14.62 8.12
C SER A 70 -2.39 15.65 9.05
N TRP A 71 -3.55 16.16 8.68
CA TRP A 71 -4.35 17.04 9.52
C TRP A 71 -5.82 16.81 9.23
N ASN A 72 -6.67 17.18 10.18
CA ASN A 72 -8.12 17.07 10.01
C ASN A 72 -8.67 18.31 9.30
N ASN A 73 -9.51 18.07 8.32
CA ASN A 73 -10.24 19.15 7.64
C ASN A 73 -11.28 19.71 8.61
N GLU A 74 -11.23 21.02 8.89
CA GLU A 74 -12.13 21.68 9.85
C GLU A 74 -13.61 21.59 9.43
N LYS A 75 -13.86 21.55 8.13
CA LYS A 75 -15.24 21.52 7.60
C LYS A 75 -15.86 20.13 7.61
N THR A 76 -15.08 19.08 7.32
CA THR A 76 -15.59 17.72 7.13
C THR A 76 -15.19 16.77 8.24
N GLY A 77 -14.20 17.13 9.08
CA GLY A 77 -13.63 16.27 10.10
C GLY A 77 -12.78 15.12 9.52
N GLN A 78 -12.66 15.03 8.20
CA GLN A 78 -11.90 13.97 7.54
C GLN A 78 -10.41 14.31 7.51
N PRO A 79 -9.52 13.31 7.62
CA PRO A 79 -8.10 13.55 7.53
C PRO A 79 -7.66 13.89 6.11
N ASN A 80 -6.82 14.92 6.00
CA ASN A 80 -6.07 15.23 4.79
C ASN A 80 -4.65 14.73 5.00
N THR A 81 -4.21 13.81 4.18
CA THR A 81 -2.87 13.23 4.29
C THR A 81 -2.07 13.54 3.03
N VAL A 82 -0.87 14.05 3.23
CA VAL A 82 0.09 14.31 2.17
C VAL A 82 1.00 13.10 2.01
N TYR A 83 1.17 12.65 0.78
CA TYR A 83 2.00 11.50 0.45
C TYR A 83 3.11 11.89 -0.51
N GLU A 84 4.23 11.20 -0.43
CA GLU A 84 5.30 11.26 -1.42
C GLU A 84 5.82 9.86 -1.72
N ILE A 85 6.52 9.70 -2.84
CA ILE A 85 7.11 8.40 -3.17
C ILE A 85 8.20 8.03 -2.17
N MET A 86 8.36 6.73 -1.93
CA MET A 86 9.49 6.22 -1.16
C MET A 86 10.73 6.14 -2.03
N SER A 87 11.90 6.45 -1.46
CA SER A 87 13.17 6.10 -2.06
C SER A 87 13.33 4.57 -2.10
N LEU A 88 14.25 4.07 -2.91
CA LEU A 88 14.51 2.65 -2.98
C LEU A 88 14.92 2.07 -1.61
N ASN A 89 15.76 2.78 -0.86
CA ASN A 89 16.20 2.36 0.47
C ASN A 89 15.02 2.33 1.45
N GLU A 90 14.19 3.36 1.46
CA GLU A 90 12.99 3.41 2.30
C GLU A 90 12.03 2.25 1.96
N LYS A 91 11.84 1.95 0.68
CA LYS A 91 11.01 0.85 0.23
C LYS A 91 11.58 -0.50 0.69
N MET A 92 12.87 -0.70 0.62
CA MET A 92 13.52 -1.91 1.10
C MET A 92 13.34 -2.09 2.60
N ASP A 93 13.55 -1.03 3.38
CA ASP A 93 13.36 -1.05 4.83
C ASP A 93 11.90 -1.36 5.20
N TYR A 94 10.95 -0.73 4.51
CA TYR A 94 9.52 -1.01 4.69
C TYR A 94 9.21 -2.47 4.40
N THR A 95 9.71 -3.00 3.28
CA THR A 95 9.46 -4.38 2.85
C THR A 95 9.98 -5.38 3.89
N ILE A 96 11.19 -5.17 4.40
CA ILE A 96 11.79 -6.02 5.43
C ILE A 96 10.96 -6.00 6.70
N ALA A 97 10.60 -4.81 7.19
CA ALA A 97 9.82 -4.65 8.41
C ALA A 97 8.40 -5.26 8.27
N ALA A 98 7.75 -5.06 7.15
CA ALA A 98 6.42 -5.62 6.89
C ALA A 98 6.47 -7.14 6.78
N ALA A 99 7.48 -7.69 6.09
CA ALA A 99 7.67 -9.13 5.97
C ALA A 99 7.87 -9.77 7.35
N GLN A 100 8.67 -9.16 8.21
CA GLN A 100 8.91 -9.64 9.57
C GLN A 100 7.62 -9.62 10.40
N SER A 101 6.89 -8.51 10.36
CA SER A 101 5.62 -8.34 11.09
C SER A 101 4.59 -9.39 10.68
N TRP A 102 4.40 -9.60 9.39
CA TRP A 102 3.42 -10.58 8.90
C TRP A 102 3.84 -12.02 9.16
N THR A 103 5.13 -12.31 9.09
CA THR A 103 5.68 -13.62 9.46
C THR A 103 5.41 -13.94 10.93
N ASP A 104 5.66 -12.98 11.81
CA ASP A 104 5.38 -13.11 13.25
C ASP A 104 3.89 -13.32 13.52
N ARG A 105 3.04 -12.56 12.83
CA ARG A 105 1.58 -12.70 12.97
C ARG A 105 1.09 -14.06 12.51
N ILE A 106 1.64 -14.60 11.42
CA ILE A 106 1.31 -15.94 10.94
C ILE A 106 1.68 -16.99 11.99
N LYS A 107 2.86 -16.88 12.59
CA LYS A 107 3.29 -17.81 13.66
C LYS A 107 2.36 -17.77 14.86
N GLU A 108 1.93 -16.59 15.30
CA GLU A 108 0.98 -16.44 16.39
C GLU A 108 -0.35 -17.13 16.07
N LEU A 109 -0.86 -16.90 14.87
CA LEU A 109 -2.13 -17.50 14.41
C LEU A 109 -2.01 -19.02 14.27
N GLU A 110 -0.90 -19.54 13.78
CA GLU A 110 -0.67 -20.97 13.69
C GLU A 110 -0.62 -21.63 15.08
N ASN A 111 0.01 -20.97 16.07
CA ASN A 111 0.03 -21.44 17.44
C ASN A 111 -1.39 -21.46 18.04
N ASP A 112 -2.17 -20.38 17.80
CA ASP A 112 -3.56 -20.32 18.26
C ASP A 112 -4.41 -21.41 17.62
N TYR A 113 -4.22 -21.69 16.35
CA TYR A 113 -4.94 -22.74 15.61
C TYR A 113 -4.74 -24.14 16.22
N ARG A 114 -3.58 -24.37 16.83
CA ARG A 114 -3.26 -25.67 17.45
C ARG A 114 -3.87 -25.87 18.83
N LEU A 115 -4.51 -24.84 19.42
CA LEU A 115 -5.12 -24.97 20.73
C LEU A 115 -6.29 -25.96 20.68
N PRO A 116 -6.32 -26.98 21.59
CA PRO A 116 -7.33 -28.06 21.51
C PRO A 116 -8.74 -27.63 21.91
N THR A 117 -8.87 -26.46 22.55
CA THR A 117 -10.14 -25.98 23.09
C THR A 117 -10.91 -25.07 22.11
N LEU A 118 -10.38 -24.82 20.90
CA LEU A 118 -11.02 -23.95 19.92
C LEU A 118 -12.24 -24.61 19.28
N SER A 119 -13.30 -23.81 19.08
CA SER A 119 -14.45 -24.21 18.28
C SER A 119 -14.08 -24.27 16.79
N GLU A 120 -14.87 -25.02 16.02
CA GLU A 120 -14.69 -25.09 14.56
C GLU A 120 -14.84 -23.72 13.90
N GLU A 121 -15.78 -22.91 14.36
CA GLU A 121 -15.96 -21.53 13.84
C GLU A 121 -14.72 -20.67 14.04
N THR A 122 -14.13 -20.72 15.23
CA THR A 122 -12.90 -19.98 15.54
C THR A 122 -11.74 -20.48 14.70
N ARG A 123 -11.61 -21.79 14.50
CA ARG A 123 -10.57 -22.37 13.65
C ARG A 123 -10.69 -21.90 12.20
N GLU A 124 -11.90 -21.83 11.66
CA GLU A 124 -12.13 -21.33 10.31
C GLU A 124 -11.76 -19.85 10.17
N ILE A 125 -12.06 -19.04 11.17
CA ILE A 125 -11.67 -17.61 11.20
C ILE A 125 -10.14 -17.48 11.18
N ILE A 126 -9.45 -18.22 12.04
CA ILE A 126 -7.98 -18.20 12.12
C ILE A 126 -7.38 -18.66 10.80
N LYS A 127 -7.91 -19.71 10.20
CA LYS A 127 -7.46 -20.23 8.92
C LYS A 127 -7.55 -19.19 7.80
N LYS A 128 -8.64 -18.43 7.75
CA LYS A 128 -8.82 -17.35 6.80
C LYS A 128 -7.83 -16.21 7.02
N GLU A 129 -7.57 -15.85 8.28
CA GLU A 129 -6.58 -14.82 8.63
C GLU A 129 -5.17 -15.25 8.23
N ILE A 130 -4.78 -16.49 8.49
CA ILE A 130 -3.48 -17.04 8.07
C ILE A 130 -3.34 -16.94 6.56
N LYS A 131 -4.35 -17.35 5.82
CA LYS A 131 -4.35 -17.29 4.34
C LYS A 131 -4.19 -15.86 3.85
N LYS A 132 -4.88 -14.92 4.48
CA LYS A 132 -4.80 -13.49 4.17
C LYS A 132 -3.38 -12.96 4.33
N TYR A 133 -2.73 -13.23 5.48
CA TYR A 133 -1.37 -12.76 5.74
C TYR A 133 -0.33 -13.45 4.86
N LYS A 134 -0.49 -14.73 4.55
CA LYS A 134 0.37 -15.44 3.61
C LYS A 134 0.28 -14.85 2.21
N SER A 135 -0.93 -14.47 1.78
CA SER A 135 -1.15 -13.82 0.50
C SER A 135 -0.48 -12.43 0.45
N LYS A 136 -0.62 -11.64 1.50
CA LYS A 136 0.05 -10.34 1.62
C LYS A 136 1.57 -10.48 1.56
N LEU A 137 2.11 -11.45 2.28
CA LEU A 137 3.55 -11.73 2.31
C LEU A 137 4.06 -12.13 0.93
N LYS A 138 3.33 -12.99 0.23
CA LYS A 138 3.66 -13.41 -1.14
C LYS A 138 3.69 -12.22 -2.10
N ASN A 139 2.68 -11.35 -2.03
CA ASN A 139 2.61 -10.18 -2.88
C ASN A 139 3.73 -9.18 -2.59
N LEU A 140 4.18 -9.10 -1.34
CA LEU A 140 5.27 -8.22 -0.94
C LEU A 140 6.62 -8.73 -1.44
N ILE A 141 6.86 -10.04 -1.33
CA ILE A 141 8.15 -10.68 -1.66
C ILE A 141 8.33 -10.83 -3.17
N ASN A 142 7.27 -11.06 -3.92
CA ASN A 142 7.31 -11.21 -5.38
C ASN A 142 7.49 -9.87 -6.12
N ILE A 143 8.08 -8.92 -5.46
CA ILE A 143 8.40 -7.62 -6.06
C ILE A 143 9.73 -7.70 -6.80
#